data_4ebef40fb88d1bb7437e4afd607fa845
#
_entry.id   4ebef40fb88d1bb7437e4afd607fa845
#
_cell.length_a   1.000
_cell.length_b   1.000
_cell.length_c   1.000
_cell.angle_alpha   90.00
_cell.angle_beta   90.00
_cell.angle_gamma   90.00
#
_symmetry.space_group_name_H-M   'P 1'
#
loop_
_entity.id
_entity.type
_entity.pdbx_description
1 polymer ?
#
loop_
_entity_poly.entity_id
_entity_poly.type
_entity_poly.pdbx_seq_one_letter_code
_entity_poly.pdbx_strand_id
1 'polypeptide(L)'
;SSYGVTYVKDESELLDALEIAFECDEKALVEERLVGTEITVGVLGDPPRALPIVEILPQEGSEFYDLDVKYIDPTLVHRIPAAISPKDYHRAEEYAVAAHEALGCKGFSRSDFIVGEHGTTILETNTIPGMTDTSLFPDEARHAGIPFSAVCDELIHIALEGAEE
;
A
#
# COMPACT_ATOMS: atom_id res chain seq x y z
N SER A 1 7.78 5.02 3.20
CA SER A 1 8.94 4.67 4.06
C SER A 1 8.81 5.17 5.50
N SER A 2 7.71 5.80 5.90
CA SER A 2 7.42 6.31 7.26
C SER A 2 8.52 7.22 7.86
N TYR A 3 9.37 7.81 7.02
CA TYR A 3 10.38 8.76 7.48
C TYR A 3 9.71 10.09 7.87
N GLY A 4 9.98 10.58 9.09
CA GLY A 4 9.30 11.76 9.65
C GLY A 4 7.87 11.52 10.15
N VAL A 5 7.43 10.26 10.21
CA VAL A 5 6.12 9.87 10.77
C VAL A 5 6.28 9.51 12.24
N THR A 6 5.49 10.15 13.08
CA THR A 6 5.49 9.89 14.53
C THR A 6 4.08 9.59 15.01
N TYR A 7 3.94 8.52 15.79
CA TYR A 7 2.72 8.23 16.49
C TYR A 7 2.65 9.02 17.80
N VAL A 8 1.66 9.91 17.90
CA VAL A 8 1.39 10.74 19.08
C VAL A 8 0.35 10.03 19.94
N LYS A 9 0.73 9.63 21.16
CA LYS A 9 -0.17 8.97 22.13
C LYS A 9 -0.89 9.98 23.01
N ASP A 10 -0.25 11.12 23.26
CA ASP A 10 -0.71 12.18 24.14
C ASP A 10 -0.45 13.55 23.53
N GLU A 11 -1.31 14.53 23.79
CA GLU A 11 -1.20 15.89 23.26
C GLU A 11 0.15 16.56 23.63
N SER A 12 0.77 16.17 24.75
CA SER A 12 2.06 16.67 25.17
C SER A 12 3.22 16.28 24.23
N GLU A 13 3.07 15.20 23.47
CA GLU A 13 4.07 14.71 22.50
C GLU A 13 3.95 15.39 21.12
N LEU A 14 2.85 16.13 20.87
CA LEU A 14 2.53 16.68 19.55
C LEU A 14 3.60 17.65 19.03
N LEU A 15 4.15 18.49 19.90
CA LEU A 15 5.14 19.49 19.46
C LEU A 15 6.44 18.83 19.02
N ASP A 16 6.93 17.83 19.76
CA ASP A 16 8.14 17.08 19.41
C ASP A 16 7.93 16.31 18.10
N ALA A 17 6.74 15.72 17.92
CA ALA A 17 6.39 15.03 16.69
C ALA A 17 6.33 15.96 15.46
N LEU A 18 5.81 17.19 15.65
CA LEU A 18 5.79 18.21 14.60
C LEU A 18 7.20 18.69 14.24
N GLU A 19 8.10 18.84 15.21
CA GLU A 19 9.50 19.20 14.94
C GLU A 19 10.16 18.15 14.03
N ILE A 20 9.97 16.85 14.31
CA ILE A 20 10.47 15.75 13.48
C ILE A 20 9.88 15.81 12.05
N ALA A 21 8.58 16.06 11.92
CA ALA A 21 7.94 16.16 10.60
C ALA A 21 8.46 17.38 9.81
N PHE A 22 8.70 18.52 10.47
CA PHE A 22 9.22 19.74 9.85
C PHE A 22 10.71 19.66 9.46
N GLU A 23 11.45 18.67 9.97
CA GLU A 23 12.79 18.37 9.42
C GLU A 23 12.71 17.80 7.99
N CYS A 24 11.56 17.27 7.60
CA CYS A 24 11.34 16.61 6.30
C CYS A 24 10.65 17.51 5.27
N ASP A 25 9.72 18.37 5.68
CA ASP A 25 8.92 19.23 4.80
C ASP A 25 8.46 20.50 5.53
N GLU A 26 8.05 21.51 4.77
CA GLU A 26 7.45 22.75 5.30
C GLU A 26 6.02 22.57 5.84
N LYS A 27 5.41 21.43 5.55
CA LYS A 27 4.04 21.08 5.97
C LYS A 27 4.05 19.74 6.67
N ALA A 28 3.35 19.67 7.80
CA ALA A 28 3.07 18.44 8.52
C ALA A 28 1.60 18.03 8.34
N LEU A 29 1.36 16.77 8.04
CA LEU A 29 0.03 16.17 8.04
C LEU A 29 -0.26 15.57 9.41
N VAL A 30 -1.38 15.93 10.00
CA VAL A 30 -1.85 15.38 11.28
C VAL A 30 -3.14 14.63 11.02
N GLU A 31 -3.14 13.33 11.27
CA GLU A 31 -4.26 12.43 10.96
C GLU A 31 -4.75 11.70 12.20
N GLU A 32 -6.02 11.31 12.17
CA GLU A 32 -6.56 10.37 13.16
C GLU A 32 -5.87 9.02 13.02
N ARG A 33 -5.42 8.45 14.15
CA ARG A 33 -4.91 7.08 14.15
C ARG A 33 -6.05 6.08 13.98
N LEU A 34 -6.00 5.35 12.89
CA LEU A 34 -6.89 4.21 12.66
C LEU A 34 -6.30 2.94 13.27
N VAL A 35 -7.17 2.12 13.87
CA VAL A 35 -6.81 0.81 14.45
C VAL A 35 -7.53 -0.28 13.67
N GLY A 36 -6.79 -1.26 13.19
CA GLY A 36 -7.35 -2.36 12.41
C GLY A 36 -6.30 -3.22 11.74
N THR A 37 -6.75 -4.03 10.80
CA THR A 37 -5.87 -4.84 9.95
C THR A 37 -5.31 -3.98 8.83
N GLU A 38 -3.99 -3.88 8.76
CA GLU A 38 -3.31 -3.20 7.65
C GLU A 38 -3.27 -4.12 6.43
N ILE A 39 -3.72 -3.60 5.29
CA ILE A 39 -3.72 -4.32 4.02
C ILE A 39 -3.19 -3.42 2.90
N THR A 40 -2.69 -4.06 1.85
CA THR A 40 -2.32 -3.37 0.61
C THR A 40 -2.89 -4.07 -0.60
N VAL A 41 -3.24 -3.29 -1.63
CA VAL A 41 -3.90 -3.77 -2.85
C VAL A 41 -3.20 -3.20 -4.07
N GLY A 42 -2.58 -4.07 -4.85
CA GLY A 42 -2.06 -3.74 -6.18
C GLY A 42 -3.18 -3.63 -7.21
N VAL A 43 -3.01 -2.69 -8.13
CA VAL A 43 -3.85 -2.56 -9.32
C VAL A 43 -2.96 -2.69 -10.54
N LEU A 44 -3.36 -3.51 -11.50
CA LEU A 44 -2.59 -3.80 -12.73
C LEU A 44 -3.49 -3.73 -13.95
N GLY A 45 -2.95 -3.22 -15.05
CA GLY A 45 -3.52 -3.34 -16.39
C GLY A 45 -4.28 -2.13 -16.89
N ASP A 46 -4.75 -2.25 -18.12
CA ASP A 46 -5.69 -1.36 -18.78
C ASP A 46 -6.68 -2.25 -19.59
N PRO A 47 -7.96 -2.38 -19.15
CA PRO A 47 -8.56 -1.73 -17.98
C PRO A 47 -7.94 -2.20 -16.65
N PRO A 48 -7.94 -1.34 -15.60
CA PRO A 48 -7.33 -1.65 -14.32
C PRO A 48 -8.08 -2.76 -13.56
N ARG A 49 -7.34 -3.67 -12.95
CA ARG A 49 -7.86 -4.75 -12.11
C ARG A 49 -7.09 -4.88 -10.80
N ALA A 50 -7.80 -5.12 -9.70
CA ALA A 50 -7.17 -5.38 -8.41
C ALA A 50 -6.46 -6.75 -8.41
N LEU A 51 -5.31 -6.82 -7.76
CA LEU A 51 -4.57 -8.03 -7.47
C LEU A 51 -5.00 -8.63 -6.11
N PRO A 52 -4.65 -9.88 -5.79
CA PRO A 52 -4.92 -10.47 -4.48
C PRO A 52 -4.37 -9.62 -3.35
N ILE A 53 -5.22 -9.31 -2.37
CA ILE A 53 -4.91 -8.42 -1.27
C ILE A 53 -3.88 -9.03 -0.32
N VAL A 54 -2.87 -8.25 0.03
CA VAL A 54 -1.88 -8.57 1.05
C VAL A 54 -2.32 -8.02 2.40
N GLU A 55 -2.25 -8.82 3.44
CA GLU A 55 -2.31 -8.39 4.83
C GLU A 55 -0.90 -8.22 5.37
N ILE A 56 -0.62 -7.07 5.96
CA ILE A 56 0.62 -6.79 6.67
C ILE A 56 0.49 -7.29 8.10
N LEU A 57 1.35 -8.21 8.48
CA LEU A 57 1.31 -8.81 9.82
C LEU A 57 2.19 -8.00 10.78
N PRO A 58 1.65 -7.58 11.95
CA PRO A 58 2.44 -6.88 12.94
C PRO A 58 3.54 -7.81 13.50
N GLN A 59 4.75 -7.30 13.62
CA GLN A 59 5.82 -8.04 14.30
C GLN A 59 5.73 -7.85 15.81
N GLU A 60 6.02 -8.91 16.56
CA GLU A 60 6.08 -8.86 18.02
C GLU A 60 7.13 -7.83 18.47
N GLY A 61 6.68 -6.79 19.17
CA GLY A 61 7.54 -5.76 19.77
C GLY A 61 7.70 -4.47 18.97
N SER A 62 7.14 -4.34 17.77
CA SER A 62 7.08 -3.06 17.06
C SER A 62 5.68 -2.48 17.07
N GLU A 63 5.55 -1.24 17.54
CA GLU A 63 4.29 -0.47 17.44
C GLU A 63 4.08 0.10 16.03
N PHE A 64 5.09 -0.01 15.16
CA PHE A 64 5.08 0.45 13.77
C PHE A 64 5.75 -0.57 12.85
N TYR A 65 5.32 -0.59 11.60
CA TYR A 65 6.00 -1.26 10.48
C TYR A 65 7.26 -0.45 10.13
N ASP A 66 8.35 -0.72 10.88
CA ASP A 66 9.60 0.03 10.77
C ASP A 66 10.35 -0.33 9.48
N LEU A 67 11.15 0.62 8.97
CA LEU A 67 11.97 0.47 7.76
C LEU A 67 12.86 -0.76 7.77
N ASP A 68 13.40 -1.10 8.95
CA ASP A 68 14.31 -2.25 9.11
C ASP A 68 13.59 -3.59 8.92
N VAL A 69 12.28 -3.66 9.18
CA VAL A 69 11.46 -4.87 9.06
C VAL A 69 11.10 -5.19 7.60
N LYS A 70 10.97 -4.17 6.75
CA LYS A 70 10.63 -4.33 5.32
C LYS A 70 11.64 -5.17 4.53
N TYR A 71 12.85 -5.39 5.06
CA TYR A 71 13.96 -6.02 4.34
C TYR A 71 14.48 -7.33 4.96
N ILE A 72 13.92 -7.79 6.10
CA ILE A 72 14.49 -8.94 6.83
C ILE A 72 13.96 -10.28 6.32
N ASP A 73 12.68 -10.48 6.16
CA ASP A 73 12.08 -11.68 5.55
C ASP A 73 10.62 -11.41 5.14
N PRO A 74 10.32 -11.28 3.85
CA PRO A 74 8.97 -10.97 3.39
C PRO A 74 7.95 -12.06 3.76
N THR A 75 8.35 -13.30 3.97
CA THR A 75 7.43 -14.40 4.28
C THR A 75 6.88 -14.37 5.71
N LEU A 76 7.53 -13.60 6.60
CA LEU A 76 7.15 -13.48 8.01
C LEU A 76 6.29 -12.24 8.30
N VAL A 77 6.16 -11.34 7.35
CA VAL A 77 5.56 -10.01 7.56
C VAL A 77 4.26 -9.79 6.79
N HIS A 78 3.84 -10.72 5.95
CA HIS A 78 2.59 -10.57 5.21
C HIS A 78 1.90 -11.91 4.89
N ARG A 79 0.63 -11.84 4.59
CA ARG A 79 -0.24 -12.97 4.21
C ARG A 79 -1.05 -12.64 2.97
N ILE A 80 -1.07 -13.57 2.00
CA ILE A 80 -1.88 -13.47 0.79
C ILE A 80 -2.68 -14.76 0.62
N PRO A 81 -3.99 -14.69 0.43
CA PRO A 81 -4.84 -13.49 0.54
C PRO A 81 -5.01 -13.02 2.00
N ALA A 82 -5.34 -11.75 2.18
CA ALA A 82 -5.64 -11.14 3.47
C ALA A 82 -6.82 -11.85 4.17
N ALA A 83 -6.73 -12.07 5.49
CA ALA A 83 -7.79 -12.69 6.27
C ALA A 83 -8.75 -11.64 6.87
N ILE A 84 -9.43 -10.94 5.99
CA ILE A 84 -10.47 -9.97 6.31
C ILE A 84 -11.85 -10.48 5.85
N SER A 85 -12.93 -9.77 6.22
CA SER A 85 -14.26 -10.17 5.78
C SER A 85 -14.41 -10.09 4.25
N PRO A 86 -15.23 -10.95 3.60
CA PRO A 86 -15.46 -10.87 2.15
C PRO A 86 -16.01 -9.50 1.71
N LYS A 87 -16.76 -8.83 2.56
CA LYS A 87 -17.30 -7.49 2.32
C LYS A 87 -16.18 -6.44 2.26
N ASP A 88 -15.26 -6.48 3.22
CA ASP A 88 -14.15 -5.53 3.29
C ASP A 88 -13.12 -5.84 2.20
N TYR A 89 -12.93 -7.11 1.87
CA TYR A 89 -12.08 -7.55 0.77
C TYR A 89 -12.55 -6.93 -0.56
N HIS A 90 -13.81 -7.12 -0.91
CA HIS A 90 -14.39 -6.56 -2.13
C HIS A 90 -14.35 -5.02 -2.13
N ARG A 91 -14.65 -4.39 -0.98
CA ARG A 91 -14.56 -2.94 -0.86
C ARG A 91 -13.14 -2.39 -1.06
N ALA A 92 -12.13 -3.09 -0.56
CA ALA A 92 -10.74 -2.69 -0.75
C ALA A 92 -10.33 -2.78 -2.24
N GLU A 93 -10.77 -3.83 -2.95
CA GLU A 93 -10.57 -3.97 -4.40
C GLU A 93 -11.20 -2.80 -5.16
N GLU A 94 -12.47 -2.50 -4.88
CA GLU A 94 -13.20 -1.37 -5.51
C GLU A 94 -12.51 -0.03 -5.24
N TYR A 95 -12.08 0.21 -4.00
CA TYR A 95 -11.44 1.47 -3.61
C TYR A 95 -10.06 1.62 -4.22
N ALA A 96 -9.28 0.55 -4.34
CA ALA A 96 -7.97 0.58 -4.98
C ALA A 96 -8.08 0.93 -6.47
N VAL A 97 -9.02 0.30 -7.18
CA VAL A 97 -9.29 0.63 -8.60
C VAL A 97 -9.79 2.06 -8.75
N ALA A 98 -10.74 2.49 -7.91
CA ALA A 98 -11.25 3.86 -7.95
C ALA A 98 -10.17 4.91 -7.66
N ALA A 99 -9.26 4.65 -6.72
CA ALA A 99 -8.12 5.52 -6.42
C ALA A 99 -7.13 5.58 -7.59
N HIS A 100 -6.84 4.43 -8.21
CA HIS A 100 -6.01 4.34 -9.41
C HIS A 100 -6.55 5.23 -10.54
N GLU A 101 -7.83 5.11 -10.83
CA GLU A 101 -8.51 5.90 -11.86
C GLU A 101 -8.58 7.40 -11.51
N ALA A 102 -8.95 7.73 -10.26
CA ALA A 102 -9.06 9.11 -9.79
C ALA A 102 -7.74 9.88 -9.83
N LEU A 103 -6.62 9.19 -9.60
CA LEU A 103 -5.27 9.75 -9.70
C LEU A 103 -4.72 9.76 -11.13
N GLY A 104 -5.45 9.22 -12.10
CA GLY A 104 -5.00 9.10 -13.49
C GLY A 104 -3.79 8.16 -13.65
N CYS A 105 -3.66 7.16 -12.77
CA CYS A 105 -2.61 6.16 -12.89
C CYS A 105 -2.81 5.34 -14.16
N LYS A 106 -1.71 4.92 -14.79
CA LYS A 106 -1.71 4.02 -15.94
C LYS A 106 -0.84 2.80 -15.64
N GLY A 107 -1.34 1.64 -15.99
CA GLY A 107 -0.63 0.36 -15.91
C GLY A 107 -0.60 -0.24 -14.52
N PHE A 108 -0.13 0.45 -13.50
CA PHE A 108 -0.07 -0.11 -12.15
C PHE A 108 -0.07 0.96 -11.04
N SER A 109 -0.53 0.56 -9.87
CA SER A 109 -0.41 1.29 -8.60
C SER A 109 -0.59 0.34 -7.43
N ARG A 110 -0.34 0.79 -6.20
CA ARG A 110 -0.63 0.04 -4.98
C ARG A 110 -1.18 0.98 -3.92
N SER A 111 -2.32 0.63 -3.36
CA SER A 111 -2.98 1.43 -2.31
C SER A 111 -2.94 0.70 -0.98
N ASP A 112 -2.67 1.43 0.09
CA ASP A 112 -2.55 0.94 1.45
C ASP A 112 -3.80 1.34 2.25
N PHE A 113 -4.31 0.43 3.10
CA PHE A 113 -5.57 0.60 3.81
C PHE A 113 -5.48 0.10 5.25
N ILE A 114 -6.38 0.62 6.10
CA ILE A 114 -6.74 0.01 7.38
C ILE A 114 -8.18 -0.50 7.33
N VAL A 115 -8.37 -1.76 7.68
CA VAL A 115 -9.69 -2.39 7.86
C VAL A 115 -9.97 -2.49 9.35
N GLY A 116 -10.82 -1.62 9.87
CA GLY A 116 -11.13 -1.49 11.29
C GLY A 116 -12.63 -1.31 11.56
N GLU A 117 -12.97 -0.83 12.74
CA GLU A 117 -14.36 -0.62 13.15
C GLU A 117 -15.12 0.40 12.27
N HIS A 118 -14.39 1.35 11.67
CA HIS A 118 -14.94 2.34 10.71
C HIS A 118 -15.05 1.79 9.28
N GLY A 119 -14.74 0.50 9.08
CA GLY A 119 -14.69 -0.16 7.77
C GLY A 119 -13.32 -0.07 7.11
N THR A 120 -13.32 -0.11 5.78
CA THR A 120 -12.11 -0.04 4.96
C THR A 120 -11.76 1.41 4.65
N THR A 121 -10.62 1.88 5.13
CA THR A 121 -10.15 3.26 4.93
C THR A 121 -8.84 3.26 4.17
N ILE A 122 -8.77 4.00 3.05
CA ILE A 122 -7.54 4.18 2.27
C ILE A 122 -6.63 5.18 2.98
N LEU A 123 -5.34 4.88 3.01
CA LEU A 123 -4.29 5.73 3.58
C LEU A 123 -3.57 6.50 2.48
N GLU A 124 -3.00 5.78 1.53
CA GLU A 124 -2.23 6.34 0.42
C GLU A 124 -2.29 5.45 -0.81
N THR A 125 -1.91 6.01 -1.95
CA THR A 125 -1.68 5.27 -3.20
C THR A 125 -0.26 5.55 -3.71
N ASN A 126 0.52 4.48 -3.84
CA ASN A 126 1.83 4.51 -4.44
C ASN A 126 1.70 4.31 -5.96
N THR A 127 2.00 5.34 -6.74
CA THR A 127 1.85 5.34 -8.21
C THR A 127 2.99 4.66 -8.95
N ILE A 128 4.12 4.39 -8.26
CA ILE A 128 5.25 3.60 -8.77
C ILE A 128 5.69 2.63 -7.66
N PRO A 129 4.91 1.57 -7.40
CA PRO A 129 5.25 0.59 -6.37
C PRO A 129 6.55 -0.14 -6.69
N GLY A 130 7.24 -0.59 -5.64
CA GLY A 130 8.48 -1.34 -5.77
C GLY A 130 8.32 -2.62 -6.60
N MET A 131 9.35 -2.92 -7.40
CA MET A 131 9.37 -4.04 -8.35
C MET A 131 10.58 -4.97 -8.11
N THR A 132 11.04 -5.09 -6.86
CA THR A 132 12.09 -6.03 -6.47
C THR A 132 11.50 -7.39 -6.08
N ASP A 133 12.33 -8.41 -5.93
CA ASP A 133 11.91 -9.75 -5.53
C ASP A 133 11.22 -9.80 -4.16
N THR A 134 11.48 -8.81 -3.30
CA THR A 134 10.89 -8.67 -1.97
C THR A 134 9.75 -7.66 -1.91
N SER A 135 9.39 -7.06 -3.04
CA SER A 135 8.31 -6.08 -3.10
C SER A 135 6.94 -6.76 -3.13
N LEU A 136 5.96 -6.14 -2.46
CA LEU A 136 4.61 -6.67 -2.33
C LEU A 136 3.89 -6.78 -3.68
N PHE A 137 4.02 -5.79 -4.56
CA PHE A 137 3.32 -5.80 -5.85
C PHE A 137 3.68 -7.00 -6.76
N PRO A 138 4.96 -7.37 -6.97
CA PRO A 138 5.30 -8.61 -7.68
C PRO A 138 4.80 -9.88 -6.98
N ASP A 139 4.69 -9.86 -5.65
CA ASP A 139 4.18 -11.00 -4.89
C ASP A 139 2.66 -11.16 -5.06
N GLU A 140 1.88 -10.08 -5.02
CA GLU A 140 0.46 -10.05 -5.37
C GLU A 140 0.22 -10.61 -6.78
N ALA A 141 0.99 -10.14 -7.77
CA ALA A 141 0.90 -10.62 -9.15
C ALA A 141 1.20 -12.13 -9.26
N ARG A 142 2.22 -12.61 -8.56
CA ARG A 142 2.57 -14.04 -8.50
C ARG A 142 1.42 -14.87 -7.91
N HIS A 143 0.77 -14.40 -6.87
CA HIS A 143 -0.40 -15.06 -6.27
C HIS A 143 -1.63 -15.03 -7.19
N ALA A 144 -1.73 -14.05 -8.08
CA ALA A 144 -2.71 -14.03 -9.18
C ALA A 144 -2.34 -14.98 -10.33
N GLY A 145 -1.20 -15.67 -10.27
CA GLY A 145 -0.70 -16.53 -11.34
C GLY A 145 0.00 -15.76 -12.47
N ILE A 146 0.35 -14.50 -12.26
CA ILE A 146 1.02 -13.63 -13.25
C ILE A 146 2.53 -13.61 -12.93
N PRO A 147 3.39 -14.21 -13.74
CA PRO A 147 4.83 -14.16 -13.53
C PRO A 147 5.38 -12.75 -13.74
N PHE A 148 6.47 -12.43 -13.04
CA PHE A 148 7.08 -11.09 -13.09
C PHE A 148 7.37 -10.59 -14.51
N SER A 149 7.84 -11.47 -15.39
CA SER A 149 8.08 -11.13 -16.79
C SER A 149 6.80 -10.71 -17.53
N ALA A 150 5.66 -11.33 -17.22
CA ALA A 150 4.38 -10.95 -17.83
C ALA A 150 3.88 -9.61 -17.29
N VAL A 151 4.14 -9.30 -16.00
CA VAL A 151 3.86 -7.97 -15.44
C VAL A 151 4.65 -6.90 -16.19
N CYS A 152 5.96 -7.11 -16.38
CA CYS A 152 6.82 -6.17 -17.10
C CYS A 152 6.38 -5.98 -18.56
N ASP A 153 6.02 -7.08 -19.22
CA ASP A 153 5.57 -7.07 -20.62
C ASP A 153 4.24 -6.29 -20.76
N GLU A 154 3.27 -6.53 -19.89
CA GLU A 154 1.99 -5.80 -19.84
C GLU A 154 2.21 -4.30 -19.64
N LEU A 155 3.06 -3.91 -18.68
CA LEU A 155 3.35 -2.50 -18.42
C LEU A 155 4.05 -1.79 -19.60
N ILE A 156 4.94 -2.49 -20.29
CA ILE A 156 5.60 -1.96 -21.50
C ILE A 156 4.58 -1.74 -22.62
N HIS A 157 3.67 -2.69 -22.85
CA HIS A 157 2.62 -2.55 -23.86
C HIS A 157 1.72 -1.35 -23.56
N ILE A 158 1.23 -1.21 -22.32
CA ILE A 158 0.40 -0.06 -21.92
C ILE A 158 1.13 1.26 -22.13
N ALA A 159 2.43 1.31 -21.80
CA ALA A 159 3.22 2.53 -21.97
C ALA A 159 3.42 2.90 -23.44
N LEU A 160 3.58 1.92 -24.33
CA LEU A 160 3.74 2.15 -25.78
C LEU A 160 2.42 2.61 -26.42
N GLU A 161 1.30 2.00 -26.06
CA GLU A 161 -0.04 2.40 -26.56
C GLU A 161 -0.40 3.83 -26.15
N GLY A 162 -0.09 4.23 -24.91
CA GLY A 162 -0.30 5.59 -24.43
C GLY A 162 0.64 6.65 -24.98
N ALA A 163 1.68 6.26 -25.71
CA ALA A 163 2.61 7.19 -26.36
C ALA A 163 2.18 7.56 -27.81
N GLU A 164 1.19 6.88 -28.35
CA GLU A 164 0.66 7.12 -29.70
C GLU A 164 -0.56 8.09 -29.71
N GLU A 165 -1.07 8.46 -28.52
CA GLU A 165 -2.13 9.44 -28.34
C GLU A 165 -1.57 10.84 -28.01
#